data_22e35701901bc8025fc54a01aba62b93
#
_entry.id   22e35701901bc8025fc54a01aba62b93
#
_cell.length_a   1.000
_cell.length_b   1.000
_cell.length_c   1.000
_cell.angle_alpha   90.00
_cell.angle_beta   90.00
_cell.angle_gamma   90.00
#
_symmetry.space_group_name_H-M   'P 1'
#
loop_
_entity.id
_entity.type
_entity.pdbx_description
1 polymer ?
#
loop_
_entity_poly.entity_id
_entity_poly.type
_entity_poly.pdbx_seq_one_letter_code
_entity_poly.pdbx_strand_id
1 'polypeptide(L)'
;IALNDNAGLVDLQGQILGSASGYYEAGGTWVPYAAGGVDIRAQQLGGSGSLSDQFAALNQRLNDGEVLGMRHFQLKQGDLAIGDELKASDVSVSVDGGHLTVAGTIDASGERVGSIRLAGKQGLTLTGNALLDAHGEMLRLDSYGKIIDSPNRAVVELSSGDGQLLLADGARIDLRHGTADARVQTTPSLHDNRDRGTLEL
;
A
#
# COMPACT_ATOMS: atom_id res chain seq x y z
N ILE A 1 -9.04 2.38 -12.38
CA ILE A 1 -10.11 3.40 -12.33
C ILE A 1 -9.52 4.65 -11.69
N ALA A 2 -9.67 5.80 -12.33
CA ALA A 2 -9.33 7.09 -11.75
C ALA A 2 -10.61 7.93 -11.62
N LEU A 3 -10.90 8.39 -10.42
CA LEU A 3 -12.04 9.22 -10.08
C LEU A 3 -11.51 10.51 -9.46
N ASN A 4 -11.75 11.62 -10.13
CA ASN A 4 -11.25 12.93 -9.72
C ASN A 4 -12.39 13.91 -9.59
N ASP A 5 -12.88 14.11 -8.37
CA ASP A 5 -13.83 15.17 -8.04
C ASP A 5 -13.30 15.99 -6.86
N ASN A 6 -12.38 16.90 -7.15
CA ASN A 6 -11.72 17.73 -6.14
C ASN A 6 -12.68 18.65 -5.35
N ALA A 7 -13.89 18.87 -5.82
CA ALA A 7 -14.88 19.74 -5.21
C ALA A 7 -16.16 19.01 -4.79
N GLY A 8 -16.24 17.72 -5.03
CA GLY A 8 -17.47 16.97 -4.90
C GLY A 8 -17.37 15.71 -4.05
N LEU A 9 -18.46 14.96 -4.10
CA LEU A 9 -18.67 13.68 -3.43
C LEU A 9 -18.41 12.54 -4.39
N VAL A 10 -17.52 11.61 -4.03
CA VAL A 10 -17.38 10.33 -4.72
C VAL A 10 -18.13 9.26 -3.93
N ASP A 11 -19.24 8.77 -4.49
CA ASP A 11 -20.06 7.70 -3.92
C ASP A 11 -20.00 6.45 -4.80
N LEU A 12 -19.39 5.39 -4.30
CA LEU A 12 -19.19 4.13 -4.99
C LEU A 12 -20.02 3.03 -4.32
N GLN A 13 -21.23 2.80 -4.83
CA GLN A 13 -22.13 1.77 -4.31
C GLN A 13 -22.05 0.45 -5.08
N GLY A 14 -21.55 0.48 -6.31
CA GLY A 14 -21.39 -0.71 -7.16
C GLY A 14 -20.21 -1.59 -6.78
N GLN A 15 -20.14 -2.76 -7.41
CA GLN A 15 -18.98 -3.64 -7.32
C GLN A 15 -17.85 -3.14 -8.21
N ILE A 16 -16.63 -3.23 -7.69
CA ILE A 16 -15.41 -2.96 -8.44
C ILE A 16 -14.60 -4.24 -8.41
N LEU A 17 -14.44 -4.89 -9.54
CA LEU A 17 -13.69 -6.15 -9.66
C LEU A 17 -12.33 -5.87 -10.28
N GLY A 18 -11.26 -6.24 -9.60
CA GLY A 18 -9.89 -5.94 -9.99
C GLY A 18 -8.97 -7.14 -9.98
N SER A 19 -9.51 -8.37 -9.81
CA SER A 19 -8.70 -9.57 -9.87
C SER A 19 -7.99 -9.70 -11.23
N ALA A 20 -6.77 -10.17 -11.22
CA ALA A 20 -5.99 -10.41 -12.42
C ALA A 20 -5.56 -11.86 -12.50
N SER A 21 -5.78 -12.47 -13.64
CA SER A 21 -5.17 -13.76 -13.99
C SER A 21 -3.73 -13.54 -14.45
N GLY A 22 -3.06 -14.56 -14.89
CA GLY A 22 -1.76 -14.50 -15.51
C GLY A 22 -1.68 -15.44 -16.70
N TYR A 23 -0.49 -15.67 -17.19
CA TYR A 23 -0.23 -16.63 -18.27
C TYR A 23 1.05 -17.41 -18.01
N TYR A 24 1.17 -18.55 -18.67
CA TYR A 24 2.41 -19.30 -18.69
C TYR A 24 3.26 -18.89 -19.89
N GLU A 25 4.50 -18.52 -19.65
CA GLU A 25 5.50 -18.34 -20.71
C GLU A 25 5.86 -19.69 -21.36
N ALA A 26 6.51 -19.65 -22.51
CA ALA A 26 6.94 -20.84 -23.24
C ALA A 26 7.86 -21.80 -22.44
N GLY A 27 8.54 -21.27 -21.40
CA GLY A 27 9.36 -22.04 -20.45
C GLY A 27 8.59 -22.64 -19.28
N GLY A 28 7.27 -22.50 -19.21
CA GLY A 28 6.44 -22.99 -18.10
C GLY A 28 6.43 -22.10 -16.86
N THR A 29 7.03 -20.92 -16.94
CA THR A 29 7.00 -19.94 -15.84
C THR A 29 5.65 -19.21 -15.83
N TRP A 30 5.00 -19.16 -14.68
CA TRP A 30 3.80 -18.35 -14.49
C TRP A 30 4.14 -16.87 -14.40
N VAL A 31 3.47 -16.04 -15.18
CA VAL A 31 3.60 -14.57 -15.14
C VAL A 31 2.23 -13.99 -14.79
N PRO A 32 2.08 -13.40 -13.57
CA PRO A 32 0.83 -12.76 -13.19
C PRO A 32 0.65 -11.44 -13.94
N TYR A 33 -0.59 -11.13 -14.32
CA TYR A 33 -0.95 -9.78 -14.74
C TYR A 33 -0.96 -8.83 -13.54
N ALA A 34 -0.79 -7.55 -13.80
CA ALA A 34 -0.97 -6.53 -12.79
C ALA A 34 -2.44 -6.50 -12.34
N ALA A 35 -2.68 -6.61 -11.04
CA ALA A 35 -4.01 -6.48 -10.49
C ALA A 35 -4.60 -5.09 -10.74
N GLY A 36 -5.93 -4.98 -10.67
CA GLY A 36 -6.64 -3.73 -10.85
C GLY A 36 -6.24 -2.66 -9.84
N GLY A 37 -6.37 -1.40 -10.23
CA GLY A 37 -6.06 -0.28 -9.36
C GLY A 37 -7.16 0.78 -9.33
N VAL A 38 -7.20 1.55 -8.26
CA VAL A 38 -8.10 2.69 -8.05
C VAL A 38 -7.32 3.91 -7.60
N ASP A 39 -7.64 5.06 -8.20
CA ASP A 39 -7.16 6.39 -7.80
C ASP A 39 -8.40 7.26 -7.56
N ILE A 40 -8.61 7.71 -6.32
CA ILE A 40 -9.76 8.51 -5.91
C ILE A 40 -9.25 9.81 -5.31
N ARG A 41 -9.70 10.93 -5.91
CA ARG A 41 -9.48 12.28 -5.41
C ARG A 41 -10.83 12.92 -5.18
N ALA A 42 -11.16 13.16 -3.91
CA ALA A 42 -12.49 13.63 -3.55
C ALA A 42 -12.44 14.65 -2.42
N GLN A 43 -13.42 15.56 -2.42
CA GLN A 43 -13.69 16.39 -1.26
C GLN A 43 -14.25 15.56 -0.11
N GLN A 44 -15.19 14.64 -0.43
CA GLN A 44 -15.86 13.75 0.50
C GLN A 44 -16.10 12.38 -0.15
N LEU A 45 -16.18 11.35 0.68
CA LEU A 45 -16.66 10.03 0.27
C LEU A 45 -18.14 9.88 0.57
N GLY A 46 -18.83 9.09 -0.25
CA GLY A 46 -20.21 8.69 -0.03
C GLY A 46 -20.36 7.63 1.05
N GLY A 47 -21.59 7.45 1.50
CA GLY A 47 -21.94 6.52 2.55
C GLY A 47 -22.43 7.20 3.83
N SER A 48 -22.66 6.43 4.87
CA SER A 48 -23.11 6.91 6.18
C SER A 48 -21.96 6.98 7.19
N GLY A 49 -22.14 7.79 8.22
CA GLY A 49 -21.18 7.91 9.31
C GLY A 49 -20.05 8.91 9.04
N SER A 50 -18.96 8.75 9.75
CA SER A 50 -17.75 9.55 9.63
C SER A 50 -16.98 9.25 8.34
N LEU A 51 -16.00 10.09 8.00
CA LEU A 51 -15.08 9.81 6.88
C LEU A 51 -14.39 8.45 7.05
N SER A 52 -14.05 8.06 8.28
CA SER A 52 -13.43 6.78 8.57
C SER A 52 -14.39 5.60 8.30
N ASP A 53 -15.69 5.72 8.63
CA ASP A 53 -16.69 4.69 8.35
C ASP A 53 -16.92 4.55 6.83
N GLN A 54 -16.99 5.68 6.14
CA GLN A 54 -17.15 5.73 4.69
C GLN A 54 -15.93 5.11 3.97
N PHE A 55 -14.73 5.44 4.44
CA PHE A 55 -13.49 4.86 3.92
C PHE A 55 -13.42 3.36 4.19
N ALA A 56 -13.77 2.91 5.39
CA ALA A 56 -13.79 1.48 5.74
C ALA A 56 -14.74 0.69 4.84
N ALA A 57 -15.95 1.22 4.59
CA ALA A 57 -16.92 0.59 3.69
C ALA A 57 -16.42 0.52 2.25
N LEU A 58 -15.77 1.57 1.75
CA LEU A 58 -15.14 1.58 0.43
C LEU A 58 -13.98 0.59 0.36
N ASN A 59 -13.11 0.59 1.36
CA ASN A 59 -11.96 -0.32 1.44
C ASN A 59 -12.39 -1.79 1.44
N GLN A 60 -13.45 -2.12 2.19
CA GLN A 60 -14.01 -3.46 2.19
C GLN A 60 -14.49 -3.90 0.80
N ARG A 61 -15.18 -3.03 0.06
CA ARG A 61 -15.61 -3.32 -1.32
C ARG A 61 -14.44 -3.55 -2.27
N LEU A 62 -13.35 -2.82 -2.08
CA LEU A 62 -12.13 -2.99 -2.88
C LEU A 62 -11.41 -4.29 -2.51
N ASN A 63 -11.46 -4.70 -1.23
CA ASN A 63 -10.94 -6.00 -0.79
C ASN A 63 -11.77 -7.14 -1.40
N ASP A 64 -13.09 -7.07 -1.30
CA ASP A 64 -14.02 -8.06 -1.85
C ASP A 64 -13.89 -8.20 -3.38
N GLY A 65 -13.55 -7.11 -4.05
CA GLY A 65 -13.32 -7.07 -5.49
C GLY A 65 -11.89 -7.37 -5.95
N GLU A 66 -11.00 -7.73 -5.03
CA GLU A 66 -9.59 -8.03 -5.30
C GLU A 66 -8.85 -6.93 -6.08
N VAL A 67 -9.13 -5.66 -5.73
CA VAL A 67 -8.42 -4.52 -6.31
C VAL A 67 -7.10 -4.35 -5.58
N LEU A 68 -6.12 -5.18 -5.88
CA LEU A 68 -4.89 -5.35 -5.11
C LEU A 68 -3.63 -4.74 -5.77
N GLY A 69 -3.77 -4.12 -6.93
CA GLY A 69 -2.61 -3.54 -7.62
C GLY A 69 -2.21 -2.18 -7.06
N MET A 70 -3.14 -1.24 -7.05
CA MET A 70 -2.90 0.13 -6.61
C MET A 70 -4.13 0.69 -5.91
N ARG A 71 -3.94 1.35 -4.77
CA ARG A 71 -5.00 2.09 -4.07
C ARG A 71 -4.48 3.45 -3.65
N HIS A 72 -4.89 4.47 -4.39
CA HIS A 72 -4.53 5.86 -4.12
C HIS A 72 -5.77 6.65 -3.72
N PHE A 73 -5.69 7.30 -2.57
CA PHE A 73 -6.76 8.13 -2.02
C PHE A 73 -6.20 9.51 -1.64
N GLN A 74 -6.77 10.54 -2.22
CA GLN A 74 -6.54 11.93 -1.82
C GLN A 74 -7.86 12.52 -1.35
N LEU A 75 -8.01 12.67 -0.03
CA LEU A 75 -9.21 13.18 0.62
C LEU A 75 -8.98 14.60 1.13
N LYS A 76 -9.87 15.50 0.75
CA LYS A 76 -9.65 16.93 0.99
C LYS A 76 -10.04 17.37 2.39
N GLN A 77 -11.02 16.73 3.02
CA GLN A 77 -11.57 17.17 4.31
C GLN A 77 -11.74 16.01 5.29
N GLY A 78 -11.60 16.36 6.56
CA GLY A 78 -11.86 15.50 7.70
C GLY A 78 -10.64 14.72 8.17
N ASP A 79 -10.76 14.19 9.37
CA ASP A 79 -9.80 13.24 9.93
C ASP A 79 -10.13 11.84 9.45
N LEU A 80 -9.10 11.06 9.15
CA LEU A 80 -9.22 9.69 8.70
C LEU A 80 -8.54 8.73 9.66
N ALA A 81 -9.28 7.73 10.12
CA ALA A 81 -8.71 6.59 10.83
C ALA A 81 -8.84 5.32 9.97
N ILE A 82 -7.72 4.64 9.74
CA ILE A 82 -7.66 3.34 9.04
C ILE A 82 -7.53 2.26 10.11
N GLY A 83 -8.62 1.56 10.40
CA GLY A 83 -8.68 0.51 11.42
C GLY A 83 -8.65 -0.90 10.85
N ASP A 84 -9.16 -1.07 9.64
CA ASP A 84 -9.22 -2.35 8.93
C ASP A 84 -7.99 -2.58 8.05
N GLU A 85 -7.84 -3.81 7.55
CA GLU A 85 -6.79 -4.13 6.60
C GLU A 85 -7.03 -3.41 5.26
N LEU A 86 -6.02 -2.63 4.83
CA LEU A 86 -5.94 -2.05 3.51
C LEU A 86 -4.84 -2.77 2.73
N LYS A 87 -5.23 -3.49 1.67
CA LYS A 87 -4.32 -4.37 0.93
C LYS A 87 -4.18 -3.97 -0.53
N ALA A 88 -2.97 -3.59 -0.94
CA ALA A 88 -2.59 -3.41 -2.35
C ALA A 88 -1.07 -3.25 -2.46
N SER A 89 -0.49 -3.63 -3.59
CA SER A 89 0.97 -3.54 -3.81
C SER A 89 1.51 -2.10 -3.78
N ASP A 90 0.68 -1.11 -4.13
CA ASP A 90 1.01 0.32 -4.07
C ASP A 90 -0.14 1.06 -3.39
N VAL A 91 0.12 1.53 -2.17
CA VAL A 91 -0.85 2.24 -1.34
C VAL A 91 -0.42 3.69 -1.17
N SER A 92 -1.32 4.62 -1.44
CA SER A 92 -1.13 6.04 -1.14
C SER A 92 -2.38 6.60 -0.51
N VAL A 93 -2.27 7.15 0.69
CA VAL A 93 -3.38 7.83 1.38
C VAL A 93 -2.94 9.21 1.83
N SER A 94 -3.63 10.23 1.33
CA SER A 94 -3.41 11.63 1.69
C SER A 94 -4.68 12.25 2.24
N VAL A 95 -4.56 12.94 3.36
CA VAL A 95 -5.62 13.74 3.98
C VAL A 95 -5.19 15.21 3.99
N ASP A 96 -5.73 16.00 3.05
CA ASP A 96 -5.25 17.36 2.79
C ASP A 96 -5.74 18.39 3.82
N GLY A 97 -6.76 18.07 4.60
CA GLY A 97 -7.35 18.99 5.59
C GLY A 97 -7.50 18.43 6.99
N GLY A 98 -6.92 17.28 7.29
CA GLY A 98 -7.10 16.61 8.57
C GLY A 98 -5.90 15.82 9.06
N HIS A 99 -6.14 15.04 10.11
CA HIS A 99 -5.19 14.12 10.71
C HIS A 99 -5.40 12.72 10.17
N LEU A 100 -4.31 11.99 9.87
CA LEU A 100 -4.35 10.59 9.46
C LEU A 100 -3.92 9.70 10.62
N THR A 101 -4.76 8.76 11.00
CA THR A 101 -4.45 7.74 12.01
C THR A 101 -4.48 6.35 11.40
N VAL A 102 -3.44 5.57 11.59
CA VAL A 102 -3.43 4.15 11.25
C VAL A 102 -3.47 3.33 12.53
N ALA A 103 -4.51 2.50 12.66
CA ALA A 103 -4.72 1.62 13.81
C ALA A 103 -4.79 0.14 13.40
N GLY A 104 -4.85 -0.14 12.11
CA GLY A 104 -4.89 -1.48 11.52
C GLY A 104 -3.65 -1.78 10.69
N THR A 105 -3.83 -2.66 9.70
CA THR A 105 -2.76 -3.11 8.81
C THR A 105 -2.87 -2.45 7.44
N ILE A 106 -1.77 -1.89 6.96
CA ILE A 106 -1.61 -1.56 5.54
C ILE A 106 -0.65 -2.58 4.97
N ASP A 107 -1.18 -3.47 4.14
CA ASP A 107 -0.46 -4.61 3.56
C ASP A 107 -0.18 -4.35 2.08
N ALA A 108 1.06 -3.97 1.80
CA ALA A 108 1.60 -3.87 0.45
C ALA A 108 2.61 -5.00 0.15
N SER A 109 2.67 -6.00 0.99
CA SER A 109 3.59 -7.13 0.86
C SER A 109 3.18 -8.09 -0.25
N GLY A 110 4.12 -8.92 -0.68
CA GLY A 110 3.86 -9.96 -1.66
C GLY A 110 5.13 -10.60 -2.22
N GLU A 111 5.00 -11.24 -3.37
CA GLU A 111 6.17 -11.75 -4.09
C GLU A 111 7.19 -10.64 -4.36
N ARG A 112 6.71 -9.44 -4.65
CA ARG A 112 7.50 -8.22 -4.83
C ARG A 112 7.29 -7.29 -3.65
N VAL A 113 8.29 -6.48 -3.38
CA VAL A 113 8.20 -5.40 -2.39
C VAL A 113 7.13 -4.40 -2.78
N GLY A 114 6.47 -3.86 -1.78
CA GLY A 114 5.43 -2.86 -1.94
C GLY A 114 5.88 -1.42 -1.71
N SER A 115 4.92 -0.53 -1.89
CA SER A 115 5.07 0.90 -1.65
C SER A 115 3.90 1.41 -0.82
N ILE A 116 4.20 2.12 0.27
CA ILE A 116 3.21 2.75 1.16
C ILE A 116 3.57 4.22 1.32
N ARG A 117 2.64 5.11 0.97
CA ARG A 117 2.77 6.57 1.15
C ARG A 117 1.60 7.10 1.94
N LEU A 118 1.88 7.69 3.09
CA LEU A 118 0.87 8.21 4.00
C LEU A 118 1.14 9.69 4.30
N ALA A 119 0.12 10.52 4.12
CA ALA A 119 0.22 11.95 4.40
C ALA A 119 -1.02 12.47 5.14
N GLY A 120 -0.80 13.11 6.28
CA GLY A 120 -1.83 13.83 7.02
C GLY A 120 -1.43 15.28 7.20
N LYS A 121 -2.19 16.23 6.63
CA LYS A 121 -1.84 17.66 6.69
C LYS A 121 -1.73 18.19 8.14
N GLN A 122 -2.58 17.73 9.03
CA GLN A 122 -2.60 18.13 10.44
C GLN A 122 -1.91 17.14 11.38
N GLY A 123 -1.24 16.13 10.81
CA GLY A 123 -0.49 15.13 11.55
C GLY A 123 -0.74 13.70 11.07
N LEU A 124 0.16 12.81 11.44
CA LEU A 124 0.11 11.40 11.15
C LEU A 124 0.43 10.58 12.39
N THR A 125 -0.45 9.66 12.75
CA THR A 125 -0.25 8.76 13.89
C THR A 125 -0.33 7.31 13.46
N LEU A 126 0.72 6.55 13.75
CA LEU A 126 0.69 5.09 13.76
C LEU A 126 0.46 4.65 15.21
N THR A 127 -0.71 4.04 15.49
CA THR A 127 -1.00 3.54 16.85
C THR A 127 -0.19 2.28 17.17
N GLY A 128 -0.21 1.82 18.41
CA GLY A 128 0.53 0.63 18.84
C GLY A 128 0.11 -0.67 18.14
N ASN A 129 -1.05 -0.69 17.48
CA ASN A 129 -1.51 -1.84 16.69
C ASN A 129 -1.24 -1.69 15.18
N ALA A 130 -0.69 -0.54 14.76
CA ALA A 130 -0.45 -0.28 13.36
C ALA A 130 0.66 -1.18 12.80
N LEU A 131 0.40 -1.75 11.64
CA LEU A 131 1.39 -2.47 10.83
C LEU A 131 1.41 -1.88 9.43
N LEU A 132 2.57 -1.37 9.02
CA LEU A 132 2.84 -1.04 7.61
C LEU A 132 3.75 -2.13 7.06
N ASP A 133 3.23 -2.94 6.18
CA ASP A 133 3.94 -4.09 5.63
C ASP A 133 4.19 -3.90 4.13
N ALA A 134 5.43 -3.69 3.76
CA ALA A 134 5.87 -3.55 2.37
C ALA A 134 6.92 -4.60 1.98
N HIS A 135 7.05 -5.68 2.76
CA HIS A 135 8.07 -6.69 2.52
C HIS A 135 7.86 -7.44 1.19
N GLY A 136 8.94 -7.97 0.64
CA GLY A 136 8.92 -8.80 -0.56
C GLY A 136 9.60 -10.14 -0.34
N GLU A 137 9.11 -11.19 -0.98
CA GLU A 137 9.64 -12.53 -0.85
C GLU A 137 10.64 -12.89 -1.95
N MET A 138 10.50 -12.31 -3.15
CA MET A 138 11.28 -12.66 -4.33
C MET A 138 12.09 -11.48 -4.87
N LEU A 139 13.36 -11.72 -5.16
CA LEU A 139 14.22 -10.75 -5.83
C LEU A 139 14.02 -10.81 -7.35
N ARG A 140 13.82 -9.64 -7.94
CA ARG A 140 13.81 -9.50 -9.39
C ARG A 140 15.24 -9.41 -9.92
N LEU A 141 15.54 -10.25 -10.88
CA LEU A 141 16.83 -10.33 -11.55
C LEU A 141 16.72 -9.81 -12.98
N ASP A 142 17.82 -9.32 -13.52
CA ASP A 142 17.96 -9.05 -14.95
C ASP A 142 18.21 -10.36 -15.75
N SER A 143 18.32 -10.24 -17.06
CA SER A 143 18.58 -11.37 -17.97
C SER A 143 19.92 -12.08 -17.72
N TYR A 144 20.82 -11.48 -16.96
CA TYR A 144 22.12 -12.02 -16.58
C TYR A 144 22.16 -12.58 -15.16
N GLY A 145 21.00 -12.63 -14.48
CA GLY A 145 20.90 -13.10 -13.10
C GLY A 145 21.39 -12.11 -12.05
N LYS A 146 21.56 -10.84 -12.38
CA LYS A 146 21.92 -9.80 -11.42
C LYS A 146 20.69 -9.16 -10.81
N ILE A 147 20.75 -8.84 -9.52
CA ILE A 147 19.67 -8.18 -8.80
C ILE A 147 19.48 -6.76 -9.34
N ILE A 148 18.24 -6.47 -9.75
CA ILE A 148 17.83 -5.12 -10.15
C ILE A 148 17.46 -4.36 -8.88
N ASP A 149 18.08 -3.21 -8.61
CA ASP A 149 17.96 -2.51 -7.34
C ASP A 149 16.58 -1.89 -7.15
N SER A 150 16.15 -1.02 -8.05
CA SER A 150 14.90 -0.25 -7.90
C SER A 150 13.64 -1.10 -7.66
N PRO A 151 13.32 -2.14 -8.46
CA PRO A 151 12.10 -2.92 -8.25
C PRO A 151 12.17 -3.87 -7.05
N ASN A 152 13.29 -3.94 -6.34
CA ASN A 152 13.48 -4.74 -5.14
C ASN A 152 13.60 -3.88 -3.87
N ARG A 153 13.25 -2.60 -3.94
CA ARG A 153 13.32 -1.69 -2.81
C ARG A 153 11.93 -1.40 -2.27
N ALA A 154 11.65 -1.89 -1.07
CA ALA A 154 10.44 -1.52 -0.33
C ALA A 154 10.50 -0.03 0.06
N VAL A 155 9.38 0.67 -0.06
CA VAL A 155 9.31 2.11 0.24
C VAL A 155 8.14 2.37 1.19
N VAL A 156 8.43 3.06 2.30
CA VAL A 156 7.43 3.66 3.18
C VAL A 156 7.76 5.14 3.35
N GLU A 157 6.85 6.00 2.94
CA GLU A 157 6.94 7.46 3.06
C GLU A 157 5.85 7.94 4.01
N LEU A 158 6.24 8.69 5.05
CA LEU A 158 5.34 9.22 6.06
C LEU A 158 5.49 10.74 6.12
N SER A 159 4.38 11.46 5.97
CA SER A 159 4.36 12.92 6.03
C SER A 159 3.28 13.41 7.00
N SER A 160 3.65 14.25 7.96
CA SER A 160 2.75 14.83 8.95
C SER A 160 2.32 16.27 8.63
N GLY A 161 2.78 16.82 7.51
CA GLY A 161 2.44 18.19 7.11
C GLY A 161 2.81 19.23 8.17
N ASP A 162 1.81 19.93 8.66
CA ASP A 162 1.99 20.97 9.70
C ASP A 162 1.88 20.39 11.13
N GLY A 163 1.52 19.12 11.26
CA GLY A 163 1.28 18.45 12.54
C GLY A 163 2.44 17.57 13.00
N GLN A 164 2.15 16.71 13.95
CA GLN A 164 3.12 15.77 14.50
C GLN A 164 3.09 14.45 13.76
N LEU A 165 4.26 13.85 13.52
CA LEU A 165 4.41 12.43 13.19
C LEU A 165 4.62 11.66 14.49
N LEU A 166 3.70 10.73 14.78
CA LEU A 166 3.77 9.86 15.95
C LEU A 166 3.78 8.38 15.52
N LEU A 167 4.86 7.69 15.85
CA LEU A 167 4.92 6.24 15.86
C LEU A 167 4.80 5.77 17.31
N ALA A 168 3.63 5.29 17.71
CA ALA A 168 3.38 4.84 19.06
C ALA A 168 4.16 3.55 19.38
N ASP A 169 4.37 3.28 20.66
CA ASP A 169 4.97 2.02 21.09
C ASP A 169 4.11 0.85 20.59
N GLY A 170 4.77 -0.16 20.00
CA GLY A 170 4.11 -1.30 19.36
C GLY A 170 3.82 -1.13 17.86
N ALA A 171 3.84 0.10 17.30
CA ALA A 171 3.73 0.30 15.86
C ALA A 171 4.87 -0.39 15.10
N ARG A 172 4.55 -1.00 13.96
CA ARG A 172 5.52 -1.78 13.18
C ARG A 172 5.55 -1.34 11.72
N ILE A 173 6.76 -1.23 11.18
CA ILE A 173 7.01 -1.02 9.75
C ILE A 173 7.90 -2.17 9.28
N ASP A 174 7.43 -2.95 8.30
CA ASP A 174 8.17 -4.07 7.74
C ASP A 174 8.65 -3.74 6.32
N LEU A 175 9.96 -3.58 6.17
CA LEU A 175 10.64 -3.28 4.91
C LEU A 175 11.58 -4.41 4.49
N ARG A 176 11.50 -5.56 5.15
CA ARG A 176 12.41 -6.67 4.90
C ARG A 176 12.24 -7.19 3.47
N HIS A 177 13.31 -7.71 2.95
CA HIS A 177 13.29 -8.41 1.68
C HIS A 177 13.84 -9.82 1.85
N GLY A 178 13.06 -10.78 1.38
CA GLY A 178 13.37 -12.18 1.52
C GLY A 178 13.18 -12.65 2.96
N THR A 179 12.40 -13.66 3.11
CA THR A 179 12.44 -14.50 4.30
C THR A 179 13.57 -15.50 4.13
N ALA A 180 13.81 -16.30 5.15
CA ALA A 180 14.69 -17.48 5.06
C ALA A 180 14.18 -18.52 4.04
N ASP A 181 13.38 -18.13 3.04
CA ASP A 181 12.91 -19.04 2.01
C ASP A 181 14.10 -19.52 1.17
N ALA A 182 14.23 -20.82 1.08
CA ALA A 182 15.31 -21.50 0.37
C ALA A 182 15.43 -21.07 -1.11
N ARG A 183 14.38 -20.58 -1.72
CA ARG A 183 14.38 -20.08 -3.11
C ARG A 183 15.26 -18.84 -3.31
N VAL A 184 15.40 -18.03 -2.28
CA VAL A 184 16.25 -16.83 -2.32
C VAL A 184 17.67 -17.14 -1.85
N GLN A 185 17.83 -18.16 -0.99
CA GLN A 185 19.11 -18.50 -0.37
C GLN A 185 19.99 -19.44 -1.19
N THR A 186 19.47 -20.07 -2.23
CA THR A 186 20.19 -21.07 -3.02
C THR A 186 21.29 -20.50 -3.92
N THR A 187 21.32 -19.17 -4.09
CA THR A 187 22.33 -18.51 -4.91
C THR A 187 23.12 -17.50 -4.05
N PRO A 188 24.34 -17.81 -3.64
CA PRO A 188 25.16 -16.90 -2.80
C PRO A 188 25.33 -15.50 -3.38
N SER A 189 25.21 -15.36 -4.70
CA SER A 189 25.26 -14.07 -5.41
C SER A 189 24.05 -13.16 -5.19
N LEU A 190 22.97 -13.67 -4.57
CA LEU A 190 21.77 -12.89 -4.25
C LEU A 190 21.90 -12.11 -2.95
N HIS A 191 22.89 -12.42 -2.13
CA HIS A 191 23.23 -11.68 -0.91
C HIS A 191 24.29 -10.62 -1.22
N ASP A 192 23.84 -9.47 -1.73
CA ASP A 192 24.75 -8.36 -2.05
C ASP A 192 24.98 -7.40 -0.87
N ASN A 193 24.44 -7.72 0.31
CA ASN A 193 24.50 -6.92 1.54
C ASN A 193 23.98 -5.48 1.37
N ARG A 194 23.08 -5.24 0.44
CA ARG A 194 22.46 -3.93 0.25
C ARG A 194 21.14 -3.85 1.01
N ASP A 195 20.91 -2.70 1.62
CA ASP A 195 19.62 -2.37 2.20
C ASP A 195 18.56 -2.26 1.10
N ARG A 196 17.43 -2.94 1.30
CA ARG A 196 16.34 -3.03 0.32
C ARG A 196 15.07 -2.33 0.78
N GLY A 197 15.15 -1.64 1.89
CA GLY A 197 14.05 -0.85 2.44
C GLY A 197 14.40 0.61 2.55
N THR A 198 13.45 1.48 2.29
CA THR A 198 13.57 2.92 2.48
C THR A 198 12.40 3.40 3.32
N LEU A 199 12.71 4.06 4.43
CA LEU A 199 11.75 4.80 5.24
C LEU A 199 12.06 6.29 5.10
N GLU A 200 11.07 7.04 4.64
CA GLU A 200 11.14 8.51 4.51
C GLU A 200 10.14 9.14 5.49
N LEU A 201 10.60 10.13 6.26
CA LEU A 201 9.83 10.78 7.30
C LEU A 201 9.77 12.30 7.08
#